data_a5875d4b9932e9dd47bd03626b1c2722
#
_entry.id   a5875d4b9932e9dd47bd03626b1c2722
#
_cell.length_a   1.000
_cell.length_b   1.000
_cell.length_c   1.000
_cell.angle_alpha   90.00
_cell.angle_beta   90.00
_cell.angle_gamma   90.00
#
_symmetry.space_group_name_H-M   'P 1'
#
loop_
_entity.id
_entity.type
_entity.pdbx_description
1 polymer ?
#
loop_
_entity_poly.entity_id
_entity_poly.type
_entity_poly.pdbx_seq_one_letter_code
_entity_poly.pdbx_strand_id
1 'polypeptide(L)'
;MSISAETDFQEWERATYALQARMLKATFNAGRDSMYLIERNVKFYLRTFTHREGTPTPSPRGGPPALVTGNLARSWRNERPSMGDKPWTVITGGGPTAIYARIQELSGQAGRGLTTFIPKRPYVRPMLLASRRGVRRIHISAWTAAIRG
;
A
#
# COMPACT_ATOMS: atom_id res chain seq x y z
N MET A 1 -35.22 -40.79 -14.30
CA MET A 1 -34.55 -39.52 -14.67
C MET A 1 -33.07 -39.82 -14.79
N SER A 2 -32.55 -40.02 -16.00
CA SER A 2 -31.10 -40.16 -16.20
C SER A 2 -30.52 -38.76 -16.35
N ILE A 3 -29.92 -38.26 -15.28
CA ILE A 3 -29.06 -37.08 -15.33
C ILE A 3 -27.82 -37.52 -16.10
N SER A 4 -27.58 -36.95 -17.28
CA SER A 4 -26.40 -37.35 -18.05
C SER A 4 -25.17 -36.76 -17.37
N ALA A 5 -24.16 -37.58 -17.11
CA ALA A 5 -22.89 -37.18 -16.51
C ALA A 5 -22.23 -35.98 -17.23
N GLU A 6 -22.55 -35.82 -18.51
CA GLU A 6 -22.07 -34.72 -19.36
C GLU A 6 -22.70 -33.37 -18.99
N THR A 7 -23.99 -33.33 -18.61
CA THR A 7 -24.69 -32.14 -18.15
C THR A 7 -24.14 -31.68 -16.80
N ASP A 8 -23.91 -32.62 -15.89
CA ASP A 8 -23.33 -32.33 -14.57
C ASP A 8 -21.91 -31.78 -14.68
N PHE A 9 -21.11 -32.28 -15.61
CA PHE A 9 -19.75 -31.80 -15.83
C PHE A 9 -19.74 -30.35 -16.36
N GLN A 10 -20.63 -30.03 -17.32
CA GLN A 10 -20.73 -28.66 -17.84
C GLN A 10 -21.21 -27.68 -16.79
N GLU A 11 -22.15 -28.04 -15.93
CA GLU A 11 -22.60 -27.20 -14.81
C GLU A 11 -21.48 -26.97 -13.80
N TRP A 12 -20.75 -28.00 -13.44
CA TRP A 12 -19.58 -27.90 -12.56
C TRP A 12 -18.51 -26.98 -13.15
N GLU A 13 -18.20 -27.12 -14.42
CA GLU A 13 -17.23 -26.29 -15.13
C GLU A 13 -17.65 -24.80 -15.10
N ARG A 14 -18.91 -24.52 -15.43
CA ARG A 14 -19.46 -23.14 -15.36
C ARG A 14 -19.39 -22.55 -13.94
N ALA A 15 -19.75 -23.34 -12.94
CA ALA A 15 -19.68 -22.92 -11.54
C ALA A 15 -18.24 -22.62 -11.11
N THR A 16 -17.28 -23.42 -11.55
CA THR A 16 -15.85 -23.24 -11.28
C THR A 16 -15.32 -21.95 -11.91
N TYR A 17 -15.62 -21.70 -13.18
CA TYR A 17 -15.23 -20.44 -13.84
C TYR A 17 -15.89 -19.22 -13.19
N ALA A 18 -17.15 -19.30 -12.81
CA ALA A 18 -17.85 -18.24 -12.12
C ALA A 18 -17.20 -17.92 -10.75
N LEU A 19 -16.84 -18.97 -9.98
CA LEU A 19 -16.13 -18.79 -8.71
C LEU A 19 -14.74 -18.16 -8.92
N GLN A 20 -13.98 -18.63 -9.92
CA GLN A 20 -12.70 -18.07 -10.29
C GLN A 20 -12.80 -16.58 -10.60
N ALA A 21 -13.77 -16.16 -11.41
CA ALA A 21 -13.99 -14.77 -11.76
C ALA A 21 -14.34 -13.92 -10.53
N ARG A 22 -15.20 -14.44 -9.63
CA ARG A 22 -15.52 -13.75 -8.35
C ARG A 22 -14.30 -13.60 -7.45
N MET A 23 -13.50 -14.65 -7.30
CA MET A 23 -12.30 -14.64 -6.49
C MET A 23 -11.24 -13.68 -7.03
N LEU A 24 -11.05 -13.62 -8.34
CA LEU A 24 -10.15 -12.68 -8.99
C LEU A 24 -10.58 -11.22 -8.72
N LYS A 25 -11.86 -10.92 -8.93
CA LYS A 25 -12.45 -9.60 -8.65
C LYS A 25 -12.31 -9.22 -7.17
N ALA A 26 -12.59 -10.16 -6.26
CA ALA A 26 -12.46 -9.96 -4.82
C ALA A 26 -11.00 -9.67 -4.42
N THR A 27 -10.05 -10.43 -4.95
CA THR A 27 -8.61 -10.24 -4.71
C THR A 27 -8.14 -8.87 -5.19
N PHE A 28 -8.58 -8.46 -6.39
CA PHE A 28 -8.27 -7.16 -6.94
C PHE A 28 -8.80 -6.00 -6.07
N ASN A 29 -10.07 -6.08 -5.68
CA ASN A 29 -10.68 -5.07 -4.82
C ASN A 29 -10.01 -5.03 -3.44
N ALA A 30 -9.74 -6.19 -2.83
CA ALA A 30 -9.04 -6.28 -1.55
C ALA A 30 -7.62 -5.70 -1.62
N GLY A 31 -6.90 -5.95 -2.71
CA GLY A 31 -5.60 -5.33 -2.99
C GLY A 31 -5.70 -3.82 -3.01
N ARG A 32 -6.62 -3.27 -3.79
CA ARG A 32 -6.86 -1.82 -3.87
C ARG A 32 -7.18 -1.22 -2.49
N ASP A 33 -8.10 -1.81 -1.75
CA ASP A 33 -8.54 -1.29 -0.45
C ASP A 33 -7.42 -1.39 0.60
N SER A 34 -6.58 -2.43 0.51
CA SER A 34 -5.38 -2.58 1.32
C SER A 34 -4.36 -1.46 1.05
N MET A 35 -4.19 -1.08 -0.22
CA MET A 35 -3.28 -0.01 -0.60
C MET A 35 -3.78 1.35 -0.11
N TYR A 36 -5.09 1.63 -0.17
CA TYR A 36 -5.67 2.84 0.42
C TYR A 36 -5.48 2.89 1.95
N LEU A 37 -5.64 1.75 2.63
CA LEU A 37 -5.38 1.66 4.07
C LEU A 37 -3.92 2.02 4.39
N ILE A 38 -2.96 1.45 3.67
CA ILE A 38 -1.53 1.69 3.88
C ILE A 38 -1.19 3.17 3.58
N GLU A 39 -1.65 3.71 2.46
CA GLU A 39 -1.43 5.12 2.10
C GLU A 39 -1.96 6.06 3.18
N ARG A 40 -3.19 5.83 3.64
CA ARG A 40 -3.78 6.60 4.73
C ARG A 40 -2.93 6.56 5.99
N ASN A 41 -2.46 5.38 6.39
CA ASN A 41 -1.66 5.20 7.59
C ASN A 41 -0.29 5.87 7.46
N VAL A 42 0.36 5.77 6.30
CA VAL A 42 1.62 6.47 6.04
C VAL A 42 1.43 8.00 6.10
N LYS A 43 0.40 8.52 5.43
CA LYS A 43 0.10 9.96 5.46
C LYS A 43 -0.26 10.45 6.86
N PHE A 44 -1.02 9.66 7.61
CA PHE A 44 -1.33 9.96 9.01
C PHE A 44 -0.07 10.03 9.85
N TYR A 45 0.79 9.01 9.77
CA TYR A 45 2.04 8.94 10.53
C TYR A 45 3.00 10.09 10.20
N LEU A 46 3.09 10.47 8.93
CA LEU A 46 3.89 11.63 8.51
C LEU A 46 3.38 12.97 9.07
N ARG A 47 2.15 13.02 9.58
CA ARG A 47 1.56 14.22 10.20
C ARG A 47 1.66 14.25 11.71
N THR A 48 2.18 13.18 12.33
CA THR A 48 2.25 13.09 13.80
C THR A 48 3.33 13.99 14.40
N PHE A 49 4.33 14.36 13.60
CA PHE A 49 5.38 15.26 14.03
C PHE A 49 5.51 16.42 13.04
N THR A 50 5.26 17.63 13.51
CA THR A 50 5.31 18.85 12.71
C THR A 50 6.23 19.87 13.35
N HIS A 51 6.89 20.68 12.54
CA HIS A 51 7.53 21.90 13.00
C HIS A 51 7.53 22.98 11.91
N ARG A 52 7.74 24.22 12.33
CA ARG A 52 7.77 25.37 11.42
C ARG A 52 8.96 25.28 10.47
N GLU A 53 8.79 25.76 9.26
CA GLU A 53 9.87 25.93 8.29
C GLU A 53 10.98 26.83 8.88
N GLY A 54 12.23 26.50 8.60
CA GLY A 54 13.39 27.20 9.16
C GLY A 54 13.76 26.81 10.60
N THR A 55 13.00 25.90 11.23
CA THR A 55 13.36 25.41 12.56
C THR A 55 14.63 24.55 12.49
N PRO A 56 15.69 24.88 13.26
CA PRO A 56 16.95 24.14 13.19
C PRO A 56 16.88 22.74 13.80
N THR A 57 15.87 22.47 14.62
CA THR A 57 15.73 21.19 15.31
C THR A 57 15.15 20.12 14.37
N PRO A 58 15.92 19.13 13.98
CA PRO A 58 15.41 18.04 13.15
C PRO A 58 14.47 17.13 13.95
N SER A 59 13.61 16.40 13.25
CA SER A 59 12.80 15.35 13.90
C SER A 59 13.69 14.32 14.60
N PRO A 60 13.22 13.70 15.70
CA PRO A 60 13.97 12.70 16.45
C PRO A 60 14.41 11.52 15.58
N ARG A 61 15.55 10.94 15.89
CA ARG A 61 16.00 9.69 15.27
C ARG A 61 15.00 8.56 15.54
N GLY A 62 14.67 7.78 14.51
CA GLY A 62 13.74 6.66 14.65
C GLY A 62 12.24 7.05 14.63
N GLY A 63 11.92 8.34 14.75
CA GLY A 63 10.58 8.87 14.52
C GLY A 63 10.34 9.21 13.05
N PRO A 64 9.11 9.57 12.66
CA PRO A 64 8.83 9.98 11.28
C PRO A 64 9.54 11.30 10.94
N PRO A 65 9.79 11.57 9.64
CA PRO A 65 10.21 12.88 9.21
C PRO A 65 9.20 13.96 9.63
N ALA A 66 9.70 15.11 10.04
CA ALA A 66 8.81 16.22 10.39
C ALA A 66 8.02 16.71 9.16
N LEU A 67 6.75 16.99 9.36
CA LEU A 67 5.92 17.65 8.37
C LEU A 67 6.22 19.15 8.39
N VAL A 68 6.90 19.64 7.38
CA VAL A 68 7.19 21.07 7.18
C VAL A 68 6.30 21.62 6.07
N THR A 69 6.56 21.23 4.83
CA THR A 69 5.79 21.65 3.66
C THR A 69 4.68 20.68 3.26
N GLY A 70 4.72 19.45 3.79
CA GLY A 70 3.80 18.37 3.44
C GLY A 70 4.08 17.71 2.09
N ASN A 71 5.14 18.08 1.38
CA ASN A 71 5.48 17.53 0.07
C ASN A 71 5.66 16.01 0.12
N LEU A 72 6.36 15.50 1.14
CA LEU A 72 6.55 14.06 1.32
C LEU A 72 5.21 13.31 1.48
N ALA A 73 4.30 13.82 2.30
CA ALA A 73 2.99 13.20 2.50
C ALA A 73 2.12 13.27 1.22
N ARG A 74 2.20 14.36 0.46
CA ARG A 74 1.48 14.51 -0.81
C ARG A 74 2.04 13.68 -1.95
N SER A 75 3.33 13.32 -1.90
CA SER A 75 3.97 12.49 -2.92
C SER A 75 3.53 11.01 -2.89
N TRP A 76 2.93 10.58 -1.78
CA TRP A 76 2.39 9.22 -1.65
C TRP A 76 1.06 9.11 -2.40
N ARG A 77 1.02 8.21 -3.37
CA ARG A 77 -0.16 7.95 -4.20
C ARG A 77 -0.30 6.46 -4.47
N ASN A 78 -1.53 5.98 -4.49
CA ASN A 78 -1.84 4.70 -5.09
C ASN A 78 -1.87 4.85 -6.61
N GLU A 79 -1.11 4.03 -7.29
CA GLU A 79 -1.31 3.84 -8.72
C GLU A 79 -2.53 2.94 -8.92
N ARG A 80 -3.35 3.28 -9.91
CA ARG A 80 -4.51 2.45 -10.26
C ARG A 80 -4.01 1.07 -10.66
N PRO A 81 -4.59 -0.01 -10.10
CA PRO A 81 -4.24 -1.34 -10.54
C PRO A 81 -4.60 -1.48 -12.02
N SER A 82 -3.65 -1.91 -12.82
CA SER A 82 -3.94 -2.35 -14.17
C SER A 82 -4.41 -3.80 -14.09
N MET A 83 -5.51 -4.13 -14.76
CA MET A 83 -5.99 -5.51 -14.90
C MET A 83 -5.16 -6.33 -15.92
N GLY A 84 -3.92 -5.90 -16.22
CA GLY A 84 -2.98 -6.67 -17.00
C GLY A 84 -2.32 -7.79 -16.17
N ASP A 85 -1.24 -8.35 -16.68
CA ASP A 85 -0.52 -9.53 -16.14
C ASP A 85 -0.03 -9.41 -14.68
N LYS A 86 -0.14 -8.24 -14.06
CA LYS A 86 0.24 -7.99 -12.67
C LYS A 86 -0.90 -7.29 -11.91
N PRO A 87 -1.76 -8.06 -11.23
CA PRO A 87 -2.91 -7.50 -10.51
C PRO A 87 -2.56 -6.71 -9.24
N TRP A 88 -1.32 -6.31 -9.05
CA TRP A 88 -0.85 -5.68 -7.81
C TRP A 88 -0.62 -4.19 -8.01
N THR A 89 -1.28 -3.40 -7.20
CA THR A 89 -0.99 -1.99 -7.05
C THR A 89 0.31 -1.78 -6.30
N VAL A 90 1.10 -0.86 -6.79
CA VAL A 90 2.28 -0.37 -6.07
C VAL A 90 1.95 1.00 -5.51
N ILE A 91 2.19 1.19 -4.22
CA ILE A 91 2.24 2.54 -3.67
C ILE A 91 3.60 3.09 -3.98
N THR A 92 3.65 4.16 -4.73
CA THR A 92 4.89 4.87 -4.97
C THR A 92 4.91 6.19 -4.23
N GLY A 93 5.97 6.40 -3.47
CA GLY A 93 6.41 7.74 -3.12
C GLY A 93 7.18 8.27 -4.32
N GLY A 94 6.49 8.91 -5.26
CA GLY A 94 7.07 9.25 -6.54
C GLY A 94 7.44 10.72 -6.72
N GLY A 95 7.96 11.02 -7.90
CA GLY A 95 8.31 12.36 -8.33
C GLY A 95 9.60 12.91 -7.67
N PRO A 96 9.78 14.23 -7.69
CA PRO A 96 11.01 14.88 -7.20
C PRO A 96 11.35 14.58 -5.74
N THR A 97 10.36 14.11 -4.96
CA THR A 97 10.54 13.76 -3.54
C THR A 97 11.01 12.32 -3.32
N ALA A 98 11.12 11.50 -4.36
CA ALA A 98 11.47 10.07 -4.24
C ALA A 98 12.85 9.87 -3.60
N ILE A 99 13.85 10.65 -4.00
CA ILE A 99 15.21 10.58 -3.43
C ILE A 99 15.17 10.97 -1.95
N TYR A 100 14.50 12.04 -1.61
CA TYR A 100 14.32 12.49 -0.25
C TYR A 100 13.57 11.46 0.60
N ALA A 101 12.49 10.88 0.07
CA ALA A 101 11.71 9.84 0.70
C ALA A 101 12.57 8.62 1.08
N ARG A 102 13.42 8.16 0.13
CA ARG A 102 14.35 7.06 0.35
C ARG A 102 15.38 7.37 1.44
N ILE A 103 16.00 8.56 1.42
CA ILE A 103 16.98 8.98 2.42
C ILE A 103 16.35 9.04 3.81
N GLN A 104 15.13 9.51 3.93
CA GLN A 104 14.42 9.55 5.21
C GLN A 104 14.15 8.13 5.75
N GLU A 105 13.72 7.21 4.90
CA GLU A 105 13.42 5.82 5.31
C GLU A 105 14.69 5.03 5.69
N LEU A 106 15.75 5.15 4.90
CA LEU A 106 16.91 4.26 4.96
C LEU A 106 18.18 4.89 5.54
N SER A 107 18.22 6.21 5.69
CA SER A 107 19.40 7.06 5.86
C SER A 107 20.17 7.30 4.55
N GLY A 108 21.03 8.29 4.56
CA GLY A 108 21.89 8.56 3.42
C GLY A 108 22.57 9.92 3.48
N GLN A 109 23.37 10.20 2.48
CA GLN A 109 24.01 11.48 2.31
C GLN A 109 23.14 12.38 1.43
N ALA A 110 23.08 13.66 1.76
CA ALA A 110 22.30 14.67 1.08
C ALA A 110 23.05 16.01 1.02
N GLY A 111 22.41 16.99 0.39
CA GLY A 111 22.97 18.31 0.22
C GLY A 111 23.95 18.41 -0.96
N ARG A 112 24.44 19.62 -1.20
CA ARG A 112 25.41 19.89 -2.27
C ARG A 112 26.72 19.17 -1.96
N GLY A 113 27.18 18.31 -2.85
CA GLY A 113 28.38 17.49 -2.64
C GLY A 113 28.20 16.28 -1.73
N LEU A 114 26.96 15.93 -1.35
CA LEU A 114 26.63 14.75 -0.52
C LEU A 114 27.36 14.75 0.85
N THR A 115 27.61 15.92 1.43
CA THR A 115 28.41 16.09 2.66
C THR A 115 27.58 15.93 3.94
N THR A 116 26.24 16.02 3.85
CA THR A 116 25.37 16.00 5.01
C THR A 116 24.76 14.61 5.19
N PHE A 117 25.09 13.95 6.30
CA PHE A 117 24.45 12.68 6.65
C PHE A 117 23.10 12.89 7.30
N ILE A 118 22.06 12.31 6.72
CA ILE A 118 20.70 12.30 7.29
C ILE A 118 20.46 10.93 7.95
N PRO A 119 20.23 10.91 9.28
CA PRO A 119 19.92 9.65 9.97
C PRO A 119 18.54 9.14 9.54
N LYS A 120 18.36 7.83 9.56
CA LYS A 120 17.09 7.19 9.20
C LYS A 120 15.94 7.67 10.11
N ARG A 121 14.82 7.93 9.46
CA ARG A 121 13.54 8.30 10.08
C ARG A 121 12.45 7.46 9.43
N PRO A 122 12.33 6.17 9.82
CA PRO A 122 11.45 5.24 9.14
C PRO A 122 9.98 5.62 9.34
N TYR A 123 9.22 5.63 8.25
CA TYR A 123 7.79 5.96 8.26
C TYR A 123 6.97 4.98 7.43
N VAL A 124 7.58 4.31 6.46
CA VAL A 124 6.91 3.29 5.62
C VAL A 124 6.84 1.97 6.37
N ARG A 125 7.99 1.45 6.79
CA ARG A 125 8.08 0.15 7.45
C ARG A 125 7.21 0.04 8.71
N PRO A 126 7.21 1.01 9.64
CA PRO A 126 6.30 0.96 10.80
C PRO A 126 4.83 0.91 10.39
N MET A 127 4.43 1.65 9.36
CA MET A 127 3.04 1.69 8.93
C MET A 127 2.62 0.45 8.14
N LEU A 128 3.52 -0.17 7.39
CA LEU A 128 3.27 -1.49 6.80
C LEU A 128 2.99 -2.54 7.89
N LEU A 129 3.82 -2.57 8.92
CA LEU A 129 3.64 -3.50 10.05
C LEU A 129 2.33 -3.23 10.79
N ALA A 130 2.02 -1.98 11.09
CA ALA A 130 0.78 -1.58 11.73
C ALA A 130 -0.46 -1.91 10.89
N SER A 131 -0.36 -1.81 9.56
CA SER A 131 -1.46 -2.10 8.63
C SER A 131 -1.72 -3.59 8.43
N ARG A 132 -0.80 -4.47 8.80
CA ARG A 132 -0.85 -5.92 8.49
C ARG A 132 -2.17 -6.59 8.92
N ARG A 133 -2.66 -6.28 10.11
CA ARG A 133 -3.94 -6.83 10.61
C ARG A 133 -5.13 -6.34 9.81
N GLY A 134 -5.13 -5.07 9.43
CA GLY A 134 -6.19 -4.46 8.60
C GLY A 134 -6.21 -5.06 7.19
N VAL A 135 -5.05 -5.18 6.55
CA VAL A 135 -4.88 -5.81 5.24
C VAL A 135 -5.42 -7.24 5.27
N ARG A 136 -5.00 -8.04 6.26
CA ARG A 136 -5.50 -9.42 6.40
C ARG A 136 -7.03 -9.47 6.52
N ARG A 137 -7.63 -8.57 7.31
CA ARG A 137 -9.08 -8.51 7.49
C ARG A 137 -9.80 -8.19 6.18
N ILE A 138 -9.30 -7.22 5.40
CA ILE A 138 -9.85 -6.84 4.10
C ILE A 138 -9.87 -8.06 3.17
N HIS A 139 -8.76 -8.78 3.03
CA HIS A 139 -8.68 -9.95 2.17
C HIS A 139 -9.60 -11.09 2.62
N ILE A 140 -9.61 -11.43 3.91
CA ILE A 140 -10.50 -12.47 4.45
C ILE A 140 -11.96 -12.12 4.17
N SER A 141 -12.38 -10.88 4.44
CA SER A 141 -13.75 -10.43 4.20
C SER A 141 -14.14 -10.53 2.73
N ALA A 142 -13.27 -10.06 1.83
CA ALA A 142 -13.53 -10.09 0.39
C ALA A 142 -13.63 -11.52 -0.16
N TRP A 143 -12.73 -12.40 0.25
CA TRP A 143 -12.75 -13.81 -0.18
C TRP A 143 -13.93 -14.57 0.40
N THR A 144 -14.27 -14.35 1.67
CA THR A 144 -15.46 -14.98 2.28
C THR A 144 -16.73 -14.56 1.54
N ALA A 145 -16.87 -13.30 1.18
CA ALA A 145 -18.00 -12.83 0.39
C ALA A 145 -18.03 -13.46 -1.01
N ALA A 146 -16.88 -13.58 -1.68
CA ALA A 146 -16.79 -14.17 -3.03
C ALA A 146 -17.12 -15.66 -3.05
N ILE A 147 -16.84 -16.40 -1.97
CA ILE A 147 -17.16 -17.83 -1.85
C ILE A 147 -18.65 -18.04 -1.59
N ARG A 148 -19.27 -17.17 -0.80
CA ARG A 148 -20.69 -17.31 -0.43
C ARG A 148 -21.68 -16.95 -1.55
N GLY A 149 -21.21 -16.30 -2.62
CA GLY A 149 -22.01 -15.85 -3.76
C GLY A 149 -22.44 -14.46 -3.66
#